data_42df2a78171657f40f76de00436ffecf
#
_entry.id   42df2a78171657f40f76de00436ffecf
#
_cell.length_a   1.000
_cell.length_b   1.000
_cell.length_c   1.000
_cell.angle_alpha   90.00
_cell.angle_beta   90.00
_cell.angle_gamma   90.00
#
_symmetry.space_group_name_H-M   'P 1'
#
loop_
_entity.id
_entity.type
_entity.pdbx_description
1 polymer ?
#
loop_
_entity_poly.entity_id
_entity_poly.type
_entity_poly.pdbx_seq_one_letter_code
_entity_poly.pdbx_strand_id
1 'polypeptide(L)' 'VRDIVVEQLGVEPDEVAIDSTFIDDLGADSLDIVELIMAFEEEFNIEIPDEAAEKIKTVQDVVTYIDQHKDK' A
#
# COMPACT_ATOMS: atom_id res chain seq x y z
N VAL A 1 2.37 -7.49 2.66
CA VAL A 1 2.23 -6.08 2.29
C VAL A 1 3.59 -5.49 1.88
N ARG A 2 4.61 -5.73 2.71
CA ARG A 2 5.93 -5.18 2.40
C ARG A 2 6.47 -5.69 1.07
N ASP A 3 6.26 -6.97 0.79
CA ASP A 3 6.75 -7.56 -0.44
C ASP A 3 6.16 -6.88 -1.66
N ILE A 4 4.88 -6.56 -1.60
CA ILE A 4 4.21 -5.90 -2.70
C ILE A 4 4.75 -4.47 -2.87
N VAL A 5 4.97 -3.77 -1.77
CA VAL A 5 5.52 -2.42 -1.82
C VAL A 5 6.91 -2.44 -2.44
N VAL A 6 7.74 -3.39 -2.03
CA VAL A 6 9.09 -3.52 -2.57
C VAL A 6 9.05 -3.75 -4.07
N GLU A 7 8.19 -4.64 -4.51
CA GLU A 7 8.09 -4.95 -5.93
C GLU A 7 7.57 -3.79 -6.75
N GLN A 8 6.53 -3.14 -6.26
CA GLN A 8 5.87 -2.08 -7.04
C GLN A 8 6.70 -0.81 -7.09
N LEU A 9 7.34 -0.46 -5.99
CA LEU A 9 8.08 0.79 -5.90
C LEU A 9 9.57 0.63 -6.16
N GLY A 10 10.07 -0.60 -6.17
CA GLY A 10 11.47 -0.85 -6.40
C GLY A 10 12.36 -0.36 -5.27
N VAL A 11 11.85 -0.39 -4.04
CA VAL A 11 12.63 0.04 -2.87
C VAL A 11 13.16 -1.18 -2.13
N GLU A 12 14.11 -0.93 -1.24
CA GLU A 12 14.67 -2.00 -0.43
C GLU A 12 13.72 -2.35 0.72
N PRO A 13 13.65 -3.63 1.09
CA PRO A 13 12.79 -4.01 2.23
C PRO A 13 13.12 -3.25 3.50
N ASP A 14 14.38 -2.88 3.70
CA ASP A 14 14.79 -2.14 4.88
C ASP A 14 14.21 -0.74 4.91
N GLU A 15 13.85 -0.20 3.75
CA GLU A 15 13.28 1.13 3.67
C GLU A 15 11.80 1.15 4.01
N VAL A 16 11.16 -0.01 4.00
CA VAL A 16 9.72 -0.11 4.23
C VAL A 16 9.47 -0.34 5.71
N ALA A 17 9.08 0.70 6.42
CA ALA A 17 8.71 0.61 7.82
C ALA A 17 7.21 0.83 7.96
N ILE A 18 6.66 0.43 9.10
CA ILE A 18 5.22 0.51 9.30
C ILE A 18 4.72 1.96 9.24
N ASP A 19 5.56 2.90 9.64
CA ASP A 19 5.18 4.31 9.63
C ASP A 19 5.73 5.06 8.42
N SER A 20 6.30 4.35 7.45
CA SER A 20 6.79 4.99 6.23
C SER A 20 5.63 5.50 5.38
N THR A 21 5.77 6.72 4.86
CA THR A 21 4.81 7.24 3.90
C THR A 21 5.25 6.87 2.49
N PHE A 22 4.28 6.58 1.64
CA PHE A 22 4.63 6.14 0.29
C PHE A 22 5.24 7.27 -0.53
N ILE A 23 4.74 8.47 -0.37
CA ILE A 23 5.18 9.59 -1.17
C ILE A 23 6.47 10.20 -0.61
N ASP A 24 6.48 10.53 0.67
CA ASP A 24 7.61 11.25 1.27
C ASP A 24 8.79 10.35 1.56
N ASP A 25 8.52 9.16 2.07
CA ASP A 25 9.60 8.28 2.51
C ASP A 25 10.03 7.31 1.41
N LEU A 26 9.10 6.83 0.61
CA LEU A 26 9.40 5.84 -0.41
C LEU A 26 9.46 6.42 -1.81
N GLY A 27 9.14 7.69 -1.98
CA GLY A 27 9.29 8.37 -3.25
C GLY A 27 8.24 8.01 -4.30
N ALA A 28 7.10 7.49 -3.88
CA ALA A 28 6.04 7.14 -4.81
C ALA A 28 5.27 8.40 -5.22
N ASP A 29 4.76 8.41 -6.46
CA ASP A 29 3.85 9.47 -6.86
C ASP A 29 2.43 8.92 -6.91
N SER A 30 1.48 9.74 -7.39
CA SER A 30 0.08 9.34 -7.36
C SER A 30 -0.20 8.12 -8.24
N LEU A 31 0.50 8.00 -9.37
CA LEU A 31 0.34 6.83 -10.23
C LEU A 31 0.87 5.57 -9.55
N ASP A 32 1.98 5.71 -8.85
CA ASP A 32 2.53 4.57 -8.11
C ASP A 32 1.56 4.11 -7.04
N ILE A 33 0.91 5.05 -6.37
CA ILE A 33 -0.07 4.71 -5.35
C ILE A 33 -1.23 3.93 -5.97
N VAL A 34 -1.73 4.38 -7.12
CA VAL A 34 -2.83 3.69 -7.79
C VAL A 34 -2.44 2.26 -8.14
N GLU A 35 -1.26 2.09 -8.72
CA GLU A 35 -0.80 0.76 -9.08
C GLU A 35 -0.61 -0.13 -7.86
N LEU A 36 -0.09 0.46 -6.79
CA LEU A 36 0.11 -0.26 -5.55
C LEU A 36 -1.20 -0.75 -4.97
N ILE A 37 -2.21 0.11 -5.00
CA ILE A 37 -3.52 -0.25 -4.48
C ILE A 37 -4.15 -1.37 -5.32
N MET A 38 -4.01 -1.30 -6.62
CA MET A 38 -4.51 -2.35 -7.49
C MET A 38 -3.83 -3.68 -7.19
N ALA A 39 -2.53 -3.64 -6.93
CA ALA A 39 -1.80 -4.86 -6.57
C ALA A 39 -2.32 -5.44 -5.26
N PHE A 40 -2.61 -4.59 -4.28
CA PHE A 40 -3.16 -5.07 -3.03
C PHE A 40 -4.53 -5.69 -3.23
N GLU A 41 -5.36 -5.08 -4.07
CA GLU A 41 -6.68 -5.63 -4.33
C GLU A 41 -6.60 -7.02 -4.92
N GLU A 42 -5.68 -7.23 -5.84
CA GLU A 42 -5.52 -8.53 -6.47
C GLU A 42 -4.92 -9.56 -5.53
N GLU A 43 -3.93 -9.12 -4.76
CA GLU A 43 -3.22 -10.03 -3.89
C GLU A 43 -4.09 -10.52 -2.74
N PHE A 44 -4.90 -9.64 -2.19
CA PHE A 44 -5.70 -9.96 -1.02
C PHE A 44 -7.17 -10.17 -1.35
N ASN A 45 -7.53 -10.04 -2.63
CA ASN A 45 -8.90 -10.24 -3.09
C ASN A 45 -9.89 -9.36 -2.32
N ILE A 46 -9.55 -8.09 -2.21
CA ILE A 46 -10.39 -7.09 -1.55
C ILE A 46 -10.62 -5.94 -2.51
N GLU A 47 -11.53 -5.06 -2.15
CA GLU A 47 -11.82 -3.88 -2.95
C GLU A 47 -11.46 -2.64 -2.16
N ILE A 48 -10.68 -1.75 -2.78
CA ILE A 48 -10.26 -0.51 -2.15
C ILE A 48 -10.82 0.64 -3.00
N PRO A 49 -11.93 1.25 -2.59
CA PRO A 49 -12.49 2.37 -3.35
C PRO A 49 -11.60 3.61 -3.26
N ASP A 50 -11.83 4.55 -4.16
CA ASP A 50 -11.02 5.75 -4.22
C ASP A 50 -11.01 6.50 -2.90
N GLU A 51 -12.15 6.52 -2.20
CA GLU A 51 -12.22 7.21 -0.92
C GLU A 51 -11.24 6.62 0.09
N ALA A 52 -11.18 5.30 0.13
CA ALA A 52 -10.25 4.64 1.04
C ALA A 52 -8.81 4.83 0.58
N ALA A 53 -8.60 4.80 -0.74
CA ALA A 53 -7.26 4.99 -1.28
C ALA A 53 -6.69 6.35 -0.89
N GLU A 54 -7.52 7.37 -0.86
CA GLU A 54 -7.08 8.71 -0.49
C GLU A 54 -6.60 8.78 0.96
N LYS A 55 -7.09 7.90 1.79
CA LYS A 55 -6.70 7.87 3.20
C LYS A 55 -5.48 7.02 3.46
N ILE A 56 -5.07 6.24 2.48
CA ILE A 56 -3.92 5.36 2.62
C ILE A 56 -2.66 6.14 2.26
N LYS A 57 -1.91 6.53 3.27
CA LYS A 57 -0.71 7.32 3.08
C LYS A 57 0.54 6.63 3.60
N THR A 58 0.39 5.73 4.55
CA THR A 58 1.51 5.01 5.13
C THR A 58 1.31 3.51 4.97
N VAL A 59 2.39 2.77 5.21
CA VAL A 59 2.32 1.31 5.18
C VAL A 59 1.32 0.82 6.22
N GLN A 60 1.31 1.44 7.38
CA GLN A 60 0.37 1.03 8.43
C GLN A 60 -1.08 1.23 7.99
N ASP A 61 -1.37 2.31 7.27
CA ASP A 61 -2.72 2.55 6.78
C ASP A 61 -3.18 1.39 5.90
N VAL A 62 -2.30 0.91 5.02
CA VAL A 62 -2.61 -0.21 4.16
C VAL A 62 -2.84 -1.47 4.99
N VAL A 63 -1.95 -1.74 5.91
CA VAL A 63 -2.04 -2.95 6.73
C VAL A 63 -3.35 -2.93 7.52
N THR A 64 -3.67 -1.80 8.11
CA THR A 64 -4.91 -1.67 8.89
C THR A 64 -6.13 -1.89 8.01
N TYR A 65 -6.14 -1.29 6.83
CA TYR A 65 -7.26 -1.43 5.93
C TYR A 65 -7.45 -2.89 5.51
N ILE A 66 -6.36 -3.53 5.12
CA ILE A 66 -6.43 -4.93 4.68
C ILE A 66 -6.89 -5.83 5.82
N ASP A 67 -6.37 -5.58 7.02
CA ASP A 67 -6.73 -6.40 8.18
C ASP A 67 -8.22 -6.29 8.49
N GLN A 68 -8.79 -5.12 8.28
CA GLN A 68 -10.20 -4.91 8.56
C GLN A 68 -11.12 -5.44 7.47
N HIS A 69 -10.62 -5.54 6.24
CA HIS A 69 -11.47 -5.86 5.09
C HIS A 69 -11.15 -7.19 4.45
N LYS A 70 -10.07 -7.83 4.86
CA LYS A 70 -9.76 -9.12 4.24
C LYS A 70 -10.78 -10.15 4.66
N ASP A 71 -11.03 -11.06 3.74
CA ASP A 71 -11.98 -12.13 4.00
C ASP A 71 -11.37 -13.14 4.96
N LYS A 72 -12.21 -13.68 5.78
CA LYS A 72 -11.75 -14.67 6.76
C LYS A 72 -11.61 -16.04 6.17
#